data_a1385c5d3fdd7b001e65ea33c40c41bc
#
_entry.id   a1385c5d3fdd7b001e65ea33c40c41bc
#
_cell.length_a   1.000
_cell.length_b   1.000
_cell.length_c   1.000
_cell.angle_alpha   90.00
_cell.angle_beta   90.00
_cell.angle_gamma   90.00
#
_symmetry.space_group_name_H-M   'P 1'
#
loop_
_entity.id
_entity.type
_entity.pdbx_description
1 polymer ?
#
loop_
_entity_poly.entity_id
_entity_poly.type
_entity_poly.pdbx_seq_one_letter_code
_entity_poly.pdbx_strand_id
1 'polypeptide(L)'
;FQRKDLLTARLDQLDANIQNSIAAQLFSNGTGSGGKEIGGLQLLVADAPSGAGTVGGINQATNPFWRNYASGTVTVASGDIQGRMNTAWLSTFRGTDQIDLILADSTLYSTYWASLQAIQRITTAEEGKAGFATLKYQAADVVYDYNCPSKHMYFLNTKYLACKYAPGKWFTTGDKRQIANADYVVVPMWVMCNLTTGRRAAHGVLVDD
;
A
#
# COMPACT_ATOMS: atom_id res chain seq x y z
N PHE A 1 31.69 -3.22 28.19
CA PHE A 1 31.32 -2.53 26.94
C PHE A 1 31.51 -3.51 25.79
N GLN A 2 30.43 -4.16 25.33
CA GLN A 2 30.49 -4.94 24.08
C GLN A 2 30.63 -3.95 22.93
N ARG A 3 31.78 -3.95 22.28
CA ARG A 3 31.93 -3.26 20.98
C ARG A 3 31.07 -4.02 19.99
N LYS A 4 29.92 -3.47 19.64
CA LYS A 4 29.21 -3.95 18.44
C LYS A 4 30.18 -3.83 17.28
N ASP A 5 30.39 -4.93 16.56
CA ASP A 5 31.17 -4.89 15.33
C ASP A 5 30.54 -3.87 14.38
N LEU A 6 31.33 -2.92 13.91
CA LEU A 6 30.87 -1.86 13.01
C LEU A 6 30.19 -2.43 11.76
N LEU A 7 30.67 -3.57 11.28
CA LEU A 7 30.09 -4.25 10.14
C LEU A 7 28.65 -4.74 10.45
N THR A 8 28.46 -5.38 11.61
CA THR A 8 27.13 -5.85 12.03
C THR A 8 26.15 -4.67 12.16
N ALA A 9 26.58 -3.57 12.79
CA ALA A 9 25.74 -2.38 12.91
C ALA A 9 25.37 -1.77 11.55
N ARG A 10 26.26 -1.81 10.56
CA ARG A 10 26.00 -1.33 9.20
C ARG A 10 25.06 -2.25 8.44
N LEU A 11 25.16 -3.57 8.64
CA LEU A 11 24.24 -4.52 8.02
C LEU A 11 22.82 -4.39 8.61
N ASP A 12 22.69 -4.24 9.93
CA ASP A 12 21.39 -3.98 10.58
C ASP A 12 20.75 -2.69 10.04
N GLN A 13 21.54 -1.62 9.87
CA GLN A 13 21.06 -0.37 9.31
C GLN A 13 20.63 -0.53 7.84
N LEU A 14 21.37 -1.30 7.05
CA LEU A 14 21.05 -1.58 5.66
C LEU A 14 19.73 -2.36 5.55
N ASP A 15 19.53 -3.37 6.38
CA ASP A 15 18.30 -4.17 6.41
C ASP A 15 17.09 -3.30 6.73
N ALA A 16 17.17 -2.46 7.77
CA ALA A 16 16.11 -1.53 8.13
C ALA A 16 15.81 -0.53 6.98
N ASN A 17 16.84 -0.01 6.32
CA ASN A 17 16.66 0.92 5.18
C ASN A 17 16.00 0.23 3.99
N ILE A 18 16.35 -1.02 3.70
CA ILE A 18 15.71 -1.79 2.61
C ILE A 18 14.24 -2.06 2.94
N GLN A 19 13.91 -2.45 4.17
CA GLN A 19 12.54 -2.67 4.60
C GLN A 19 11.69 -1.39 4.45
N ASN A 20 12.19 -0.26 4.91
CA ASN A 20 11.52 1.04 4.74
C ASN A 20 11.36 1.42 3.26
N SER A 21 12.37 1.17 2.44
CA SER A 21 12.32 1.43 1.00
C SER A 21 11.28 0.56 0.30
N ILE A 22 11.19 -0.73 0.66
CA ILE A 22 10.17 -1.63 0.11
C ILE A 22 8.77 -1.15 0.53
N ALA A 23 8.58 -0.78 1.80
CA ALA A 23 7.29 -0.26 2.29
C ALA A 23 6.84 0.98 1.48
N ALA A 24 7.75 1.92 1.22
CA ALA A 24 7.46 3.07 0.39
C ALA A 24 7.16 2.69 -1.08
N GLN A 25 7.93 1.76 -1.64
CA GLN A 25 7.76 1.31 -3.03
C GLN A 25 6.47 0.50 -3.25
N LEU A 26 5.87 -0.09 -2.21
CA LEU A 26 4.55 -0.73 -2.33
C LEU A 26 3.44 0.27 -2.75
N PHE A 27 3.64 1.55 -2.53
CA PHE A 27 2.74 2.62 -3.01
C PHE A 27 3.23 3.29 -4.30
N SER A 28 4.36 2.90 -4.86
CA SER A 28 4.95 3.48 -6.08
C SER A 28 4.13 3.13 -7.33
N ASN A 29 4.34 3.93 -8.38
CA ASN A 29 3.82 3.64 -9.73
C ASN A 29 4.77 2.79 -10.59
N GLY A 30 5.95 2.42 -10.07
CA GLY A 30 6.93 1.58 -10.73
C GLY A 30 7.76 2.26 -11.83
N THR A 31 7.66 3.59 -12.00
CA THR A 31 8.38 4.31 -13.07
C THR A 31 9.72 4.90 -12.62
N GLY A 32 9.94 5.00 -11.31
CA GLY A 32 11.17 5.54 -10.75
C GLY A 32 12.38 4.65 -11.02
N SER A 33 13.57 5.20 -10.81
CA SER A 33 14.86 4.51 -11.00
C SER A 33 15.02 3.82 -12.38
N GLY A 34 14.41 4.39 -13.42
CA GLY A 34 14.42 3.80 -14.76
C GLY A 34 13.59 2.53 -14.90
N GLY A 35 12.49 2.41 -14.15
CA GLY A 35 11.57 1.27 -14.17
C GLY A 35 12.05 0.08 -13.34
N LYS A 36 12.96 0.30 -12.39
CA LYS A 36 13.49 -0.74 -11.49
C LYS A 36 12.81 -0.73 -10.11
N GLU A 37 11.82 0.12 -9.92
CA GLU A 37 11.01 0.15 -8.71
C GLU A 37 9.90 -0.90 -8.75
N ILE A 38 9.38 -1.22 -7.58
CA ILE A 38 8.22 -2.12 -7.47
C ILE A 38 7.01 -1.41 -8.11
N GLY A 39 6.30 -2.10 -8.99
CA GLY A 39 4.99 -1.65 -9.48
C GLY A 39 3.96 -1.82 -8.37
N GLY A 40 3.81 -0.79 -7.53
CA GLY A 40 2.99 -0.81 -6.33
C GLY A 40 1.53 -0.46 -6.57
N LEU A 41 0.86 0.00 -5.51
CA LEU A 41 -0.58 0.26 -5.53
C LEU A 41 -0.99 1.36 -6.51
N GLN A 42 -0.19 2.41 -6.69
CA GLN A 42 -0.51 3.46 -7.68
C GLN A 42 -0.57 2.92 -9.12
N LEU A 43 0.21 1.88 -9.44
CA LEU A 43 0.15 1.23 -10.75
C LEU A 43 -1.07 0.29 -10.85
N LEU A 44 -1.29 -0.52 -9.81
CA LEU A 44 -2.31 -1.56 -9.82
C LEU A 44 -3.72 -0.99 -9.62
N VAL A 45 -3.86 0.07 -8.81
CA VAL A 45 -5.11 0.75 -8.49
C VAL A 45 -4.98 2.20 -8.90
N ALA A 46 -5.16 2.46 -10.20
CA ALA A 46 -4.96 3.78 -10.77
C ALA A 46 -6.10 4.75 -10.43
N ASP A 47 -5.76 6.03 -10.26
CA ASP A 47 -6.73 7.12 -9.99
C ASP A 47 -7.60 7.43 -11.21
N ALA A 48 -7.07 7.20 -12.42
CA ALA A 48 -7.78 7.38 -13.68
C ALA A 48 -7.80 6.08 -14.51
N PRO A 49 -8.56 5.06 -14.10
CA PRO A 49 -8.54 3.73 -14.73
C PRO A 49 -9.12 3.69 -16.14
N SER A 50 -9.81 4.75 -16.58
CA SER A 50 -10.32 4.89 -17.96
C SER A 50 -9.31 5.51 -18.92
N GLY A 51 -8.23 6.11 -18.39
CA GLY A 51 -7.17 6.72 -19.18
C GLY A 51 -6.29 5.70 -19.91
N ALA A 52 -5.36 6.21 -20.71
CA ALA A 52 -4.36 5.38 -21.37
C ALA A 52 -3.44 4.71 -20.36
N GLY A 53 -3.06 3.47 -20.63
CA GLY A 53 -2.14 2.72 -19.79
C GLY A 53 -2.32 1.22 -19.93
N THR A 54 -1.22 0.50 -19.74
CA THR A 54 -1.19 -0.96 -19.80
C THR A 54 -0.68 -1.50 -18.47
N VAL A 55 -1.47 -2.34 -17.83
CA VAL A 55 -1.12 -2.99 -16.57
C VAL A 55 -1.27 -4.48 -16.73
N GLY A 56 -0.21 -5.23 -16.45
CA GLY A 56 -0.18 -6.68 -16.66
C GLY A 56 -0.36 -7.09 -18.13
N GLY A 57 0.09 -6.26 -19.08
CA GLY A 57 -0.06 -6.52 -20.52
C GLY A 57 -1.45 -6.17 -21.08
N ILE A 58 -2.41 -5.74 -20.25
CA ILE A 58 -3.79 -5.43 -20.66
C ILE A 58 -3.96 -3.90 -20.68
N ASN A 59 -4.41 -3.37 -21.82
CA ASN A 59 -4.71 -1.95 -21.96
C ASN A 59 -6.05 -1.64 -21.26
N GLN A 60 -6.02 -0.78 -20.24
CA GLN A 60 -7.18 -0.44 -19.44
C GLN A 60 -8.19 0.47 -20.18
N ALA A 61 -7.74 1.24 -21.18
CA ALA A 61 -8.64 2.11 -21.96
C ALA A 61 -9.62 1.29 -22.81
N THR A 62 -9.15 0.18 -23.40
CA THR A 62 -9.95 -0.68 -24.28
C THR A 62 -10.67 -1.83 -23.55
N ASN A 63 -10.23 -2.16 -22.32
CA ASN A 63 -10.75 -3.29 -21.55
C ASN A 63 -11.41 -2.83 -20.24
N PRO A 64 -12.71 -2.46 -20.25
CA PRO A 64 -13.41 -1.96 -19.05
C PRO A 64 -13.43 -2.97 -17.89
N PHE A 65 -13.43 -4.27 -18.17
CA PHE A 65 -13.44 -5.32 -17.14
C PHE A 65 -12.15 -5.34 -16.28
N TRP A 66 -11.06 -4.75 -16.81
CA TRP A 66 -9.77 -4.70 -16.15
C TRP A 66 -9.57 -3.43 -15.29
N ARG A 67 -10.54 -2.53 -15.30
CA ARG A 67 -10.44 -1.26 -14.55
C ARG A 67 -10.76 -1.47 -13.08
N ASN A 68 -9.95 -0.85 -12.21
CA ASN A 68 -10.32 -0.67 -10.81
C ASN A 68 -11.39 0.41 -10.66
N TYR A 69 -12.04 0.48 -9.51
CA TYR A 69 -12.87 1.63 -9.17
C TYR A 69 -11.98 2.83 -8.80
N ALA A 70 -12.36 4.01 -9.24
CA ALA A 70 -11.78 5.28 -8.80
C ALA A 70 -12.90 6.31 -8.63
N SER A 71 -12.87 7.05 -7.53
CA SER A 71 -13.88 8.11 -7.27
C SER A 71 -13.72 9.32 -8.19
N GLY A 72 -12.57 9.44 -8.89
CA GLY A 72 -12.11 10.73 -9.40
C GLY A 72 -11.66 11.62 -8.24
N THR A 73 -11.09 12.77 -8.56
CA THR A 73 -10.72 13.78 -7.56
C THR A 73 -12.00 14.47 -7.06
N VAL A 74 -12.29 14.35 -5.78
CA VAL A 74 -13.51 14.87 -5.15
C VAL A 74 -13.20 15.40 -3.77
N THR A 75 -13.76 16.53 -3.39
CA THR A 75 -13.62 17.06 -2.02
C THR A 75 -14.31 16.12 -1.03
N VAL A 76 -13.57 15.66 -0.02
CA VAL A 76 -14.03 14.72 1.00
C VAL A 76 -14.17 15.40 2.34
N ALA A 77 -15.39 15.65 2.78
CA ALA A 77 -15.69 16.18 4.10
C ALA A 77 -16.07 15.05 5.08
N SER A 78 -15.96 15.30 6.38
CA SER A 78 -16.34 14.33 7.42
C SER A 78 -17.82 13.88 7.35
N GLY A 79 -18.70 14.73 6.82
CA GLY A 79 -20.11 14.37 6.60
C GLY A 79 -20.33 13.44 5.38
N ASP A 80 -19.45 13.46 4.39
CA ASP A 80 -19.61 12.75 3.12
C ASP A 80 -18.77 11.48 3.01
N ILE A 81 -17.71 11.36 3.80
CA ILE A 81 -16.71 10.29 3.68
C ILE A 81 -17.34 8.89 3.72
N GLN A 82 -18.28 8.66 4.63
CA GLN A 82 -18.94 7.37 4.75
C GLN A 82 -19.78 7.02 3.51
N GLY A 83 -20.46 8.01 2.92
CA GLY A 83 -21.22 7.82 1.68
C GLY A 83 -20.30 7.48 0.50
N ARG A 84 -19.14 8.12 0.40
CA ARG A 84 -18.14 7.86 -0.64
C ARG A 84 -17.47 6.49 -0.45
N MET A 85 -17.14 6.13 0.78
CA MET A 85 -16.64 4.78 1.12
C MET A 85 -17.67 3.70 0.76
N ASN A 86 -18.96 3.96 1.01
CA ASN A 86 -20.02 3.04 0.62
C ASN A 86 -20.13 2.88 -0.91
N THR A 87 -20.01 3.97 -1.65
CA THR A 87 -19.98 3.90 -3.12
C THR A 87 -18.80 3.08 -3.64
N ALA A 88 -17.61 3.28 -3.07
CA ALA A 88 -16.42 2.49 -3.40
C ALA A 88 -16.62 1.01 -3.06
N TRP A 89 -17.16 0.72 -1.87
CA TRP A 89 -17.48 -0.63 -1.44
C TRP A 89 -18.44 -1.35 -2.40
N LEU A 90 -19.58 -0.74 -2.68
CA LEU A 90 -20.60 -1.31 -3.58
C LEU A 90 -20.07 -1.52 -5.00
N SER A 91 -19.21 -0.64 -5.48
CA SER A 91 -18.61 -0.72 -6.82
C SER A 91 -17.63 -1.86 -6.97
N THR A 92 -16.96 -2.25 -5.89
CA THR A 92 -15.95 -3.31 -5.87
C THR A 92 -16.51 -4.66 -5.42
N PHE A 93 -17.64 -4.66 -4.73
CA PHE A 93 -18.30 -5.87 -4.24
C PHE A 93 -18.84 -6.72 -5.40
N ARG A 94 -18.48 -8.01 -5.43
CA ARG A 94 -18.96 -8.96 -6.45
C ARG A 94 -19.19 -10.34 -5.84
N GLY A 95 -20.43 -10.70 -5.61
CA GLY A 95 -20.81 -11.99 -5.06
C GLY A 95 -20.31 -12.17 -3.61
N THR A 96 -19.38 -13.09 -3.40
CA THR A 96 -18.74 -13.34 -2.10
C THR A 96 -17.42 -12.58 -1.93
N ASP A 97 -16.93 -11.94 -2.99
CA ASP A 97 -15.67 -11.17 -2.95
C ASP A 97 -15.96 -9.76 -2.44
N GLN A 98 -15.35 -9.42 -1.34
CA GLN A 98 -15.48 -8.10 -0.69
C GLN A 98 -14.09 -7.56 -0.33
N ILE A 99 -14.04 -6.27 -0.05
CA ILE A 99 -12.84 -5.61 0.46
C ILE A 99 -12.61 -6.08 1.90
N ASP A 100 -11.36 -6.33 2.25
CA ASP A 100 -10.93 -6.76 3.58
C ASP A 100 -9.92 -5.80 4.22
N LEU A 101 -9.29 -4.93 3.41
CA LEU A 101 -8.30 -3.97 3.88
C LEU A 101 -8.51 -2.60 3.22
N ILE A 102 -8.49 -1.55 4.04
CA ILE A 102 -8.52 -0.16 3.59
C ILE A 102 -7.27 0.53 4.12
N LEU A 103 -6.42 1.03 3.21
CA LEU A 103 -5.23 1.81 3.55
C LEU A 103 -5.50 3.28 3.26
N ALA A 104 -5.26 4.14 4.23
CA ALA A 104 -5.53 5.57 4.11
C ALA A 104 -4.34 6.42 4.51
N ASP A 105 -4.23 7.59 3.90
CA ASP A 105 -3.33 8.63 4.36
C ASP A 105 -3.85 9.28 5.66
N SER A 106 -3.04 10.14 6.26
CA SER A 106 -3.37 10.81 7.53
C SER A 106 -4.62 11.70 7.43
N THR A 107 -4.83 12.34 6.28
CA THR A 107 -5.94 13.28 6.06
C THR A 107 -7.28 12.54 6.01
N LEU A 108 -7.38 11.54 5.14
CA LEU A 108 -8.61 10.75 4.99
C LEU A 108 -8.87 9.86 6.21
N TYR A 109 -7.82 9.32 6.84
CA TYR A 109 -7.96 8.57 8.07
C TYR A 109 -8.54 9.45 9.20
N SER A 110 -8.01 10.67 9.39
CA SER A 110 -8.53 11.60 10.41
C SER A 110 -9.94 12.10 10.11
N THR A 111 -10.27 12.31 8.82
CA THR A 111 -11.61 12.67 8.37
C THR A 111 -12.61 11.56 8.65
N TYR A 112 -12.21 10.31 8.40
CA TYR A 112 -13.04 9.15 8.74
C TYR A 112 -13.21 9.00 10.26
N TRP A 113 -12.12 9.14 11.03
CA TRP A 113 -12.18 9.15 12.49
C TRP A 113 -13.16 10.21 13.02
N ALA A 114 -13.07 11.44 12.51
CA ALA A 114 -13.96 12.54 12.91
C ALA A 114 -15.43 12.23 12.58
N SER A 115 -15.71 11.56 11.46
CA SER A 115 -17.08 11.16 11.09
C SER A 115 -17.69 10.15 12.06
N LEU A 116 -16.86 9.29 12.66
CA LEU A 116 -17.31 8.29 13.63
C LEU A 116 -17.57 8.90 15.02
N GLN A 117 -16.84 9.94 15.41
CA GLN A 117 -17.02 10.58 16.72
C GLN A 117 -18.44 11.11 16.94
N ALA A 118 -19.10 11.54 15.89
CA ALA A 118 -20.50 11.99 15.96
C ALA A 118 -21.47 10.84 16.31
N ILE A 119 -21.08 9.60 16.02
CA ILE A 119 -21.89 8.38 16.15
C ILE A 119 -21.50 7.60 17.43
N GLN A 120 -20.24 7.69 17.86
CA GLN A 120 -19.64 6.88 18.94
C GLN A 120 -20.06 7.29 20.37
N ARG A 121 -21.16 7.97 20.58
CA ARG A 121 -21.70 8.14 21.96
C ARG A 121 -22.15 6.84 22.62
N ILE A 122 -22.03 5.69 21.95
CA ILE A 122 -22.45 4.37 22.43
C ILE A 122 -21.36 3.36 22.12
N THR A 123 -20.29 3.32 22.87
CA THR A 123 -19.36 2.20 22.86
C THR A 123 -19.35 1.52 24.22
N THR A 124 -19.50 0.20 24.19
CA THR A 124 -19.44 -0.69 25.33
C THR A 124 -18.09 -0.61 26.05
N ALA A 125 -18.11 -0.63 27.37
CA ALA A 125 -16.95 -0.47 28.25
C ALA A 125 -15.81 -1.51 28.08
N GLU A 126 -16.00 -2.54 27.26
CA GLU A 126 -14.99 -3.59 27.05
C GLU A 126 -13.95 -3.24 25.97
N GLU A 127 -14.32 -2.47 24.95
CA GLU A 127 -13.37 -2.05 23.90
C GLU A 127 -12.42 -0.93 24.36
N GLY A 128 -12.80 -0.17 25.35
CA GLY A 128 -11.97 0.89 25.95
C GLY A 128 -10.74 0.40 26.73
N LYS A 129 -10.65 -0.89 27.06
CA LYS A 129 -9.52 -1.47 27.81
C LYS A 129 -8.31 -1.81 26.95
N ALA A 130 -8.44 -1.92 25.64
CA ALA A 130 -7.36 -2.38 24.75
C ALA A 130 -6.48 -1.26 24.20
N GLY A 131 -6.84 0.01 24.33
CA GLY A 131 -6.02 1.15 23.90
C GLY A 131 -5.75 1.25 22.38
N PHE A 132 -6.17 0.26 21.60
CA PHE A 132 -6.03 0.20 20.15
C PHE A 132 -7.40 -0.08 19.53
N ALA A 133 -8.17 0.97 19.28
CA ALA A 133 -9.36 0.83 18.45
C ALA A 133 -8.92 0.70 16.99
N THR A 134 -8.93 -0.50 16.45
CA THR A 134 -8.83 -0.71 15.00
C THR A 134 -10.10 -0.12 14.39
N LEU A 135 -9.97 0.87 13.54
CA LEU A 135 -11.12 1.37 12.80
C LEU A 135 -11.58 0.30 11.82
N LYS A 136 -12.89 0.06 11.80
CA LYS A 136 -13.49 -0.86 10.84
C LYS A 136 -14.53 -0.15 10.01
N TYR A 137 -14.58 -0.53 8.75
CA TYR A 137 -15.66 -0.15 7.84
C TYR A 137 -16.28 -1.42 7.28
N GLN A 138 -17.51 -1.74 7.71
CA GLN A 138 -18.16 -3.03 7.45
C GLN A 138 -17.25 -4.20 7.87
N ALA A 139 -16.79 -5.03 6.93
CA ALA A 139 -15.92 -6.17 7.20
C ALA A 139 -14.42 -5.85 7.02
N ALA A 140 -14.07 -4.65 6.55
CA ALA A 140 -12.69 -4.25 6.27
C ALA A 140 -12.06 -3.49 7.44
N ASP A 141 -10.79 -3.76 7.69
CA ASP A 141 -9.97 -2.99 8.62
C ASP A 141 -9.47 -1.70 7.93
N VAL A 142 -9.63 -0.57 8.59
CA VAL A 142 -9.13 0.74 8.11
C VAL A 142 -7.83 1.05 8.84
N VAL A 143 -6.74 1.10 8.11
CA VAL A 143 -5.39 1.28 8.64
C VAL A 143 -4.76 2.54 8.04
N TYR A 144 -4.13 3.31 8.90
CA TYR A 144 -3.26 4.40 8.48
C TYR A 144 -1.90 3.86 8.05
N ASP A 145 -1.40 4.31 6.90
CA ASP A 145 -0.03 4.04 6.47
C ASP A 145 0.67 5.34 6.09
N TYR A 146 1.84 5.57 6.68
CA TYR A 146 2.66 6.76 6.44
C TYR A 146 3.11 6.88 4.97
N ASN A 147 3.32 5.76 4.28
CA ASN A 147 3.75 5.74 2.89
C ASN A 147 2.58 5.89 1.89
N CYS A 148 1.34 5.88 2.38
CA CYS A 148 0.19 6.10 1.53
C CYS A 148 0.27 7.49 0.89
N PRO A 149 0.10 7.63 -0.43
CA PRO A 149 0.08 8.92 -1.07
C PRO A 149 -0.93 9.86 -0.42
N SER A 150 -0.54 11.13 -0.29
CA SER A 150 -1.41 12.16 0.32
C SER A 150 -2.77 12.19 -0.35
N LYS A 151 -3.83 12.35 0.43
CA LYS A 151 -5.21 12.44 -0.04
C LYS A 151 -5.74 11.17 -0.75
N HIS A 152 -5.15 10.00 -0.48
CA HIS A 152 -5.58 8.73 -1.06
C HIS A 152 -6.08 7.77 0.01
N MET A 153 -7.11 7.01 -0.36
CA MET A 153 -7.60 5.88 0.42
C MET A 153 -7.83 4.69 -0.53
N TYR A 154 -7.07 3.63 -0.34
CA TYR A 154 -7.12 2.41 -1.15
C TYR A 154 -8.03 1.38 -0.51
N PHE A 155 -8.94 0.84 -1.29
CA PHE A 155 -9.85 -0.25 -0.94
C PHE A 155 -9.32 -1.52 -1.59
N LEU A 156 -8.87 -2.45 -0.79
CA LEU A 156 -8.12 -3.62 -1.25
C LEU A 156 -8.83 -4.91 -0.88
N ASN A 157 -8.77 -5.87 -1.80
CA ASN A 157 -9.11 -7.25 -1.54
C ASN A 157 -7.81 -8.07 -1.56
N THR A 158 -7.31 -8.43 -0.39
CA THR A 158 -6.01 -9.09 -0.24
C THR A 158 -5.93 -10.44 -0.91
N LYS A 159 -7.06 -11.10 -1.14
CA LYS A 159 -7.15 -12.37 -1.88
C LYS A 159 -6.57 -12.29 -3.29
N TYR A 160 -6.67 -11.12 -3.93
CA TYR A 160 -6.20 -10.90 -5.30
C TYR A 160 -4.88 -10.15 -5.38
N LEU A 161 -4.29 -9.78 -4.25
CA LEU A 161 -2.96 -9.17 -4.18
C LEU A 161 -1.92 -10.21 -3.78
N ALA A 162 -0.80 -10.21 -4.46
CA ALA A 162 0.33 -11.06 -4.13
C ALA A 162 1.65 -10.34 -4.38
N CYS A 163 2.54 -10.39 -3.42
CA CYS A 163 3.92 -10.00 -3.61
C CYS A 163 4.71 -11.21 -4.12
N LYS A 164 5.23 -11.12 -5.33
CA LYS A 164 6.05 -12.17 -5.94
C LYS A 164 7.51 -11.75 -5.90
N TYR A 165 8.37 -12.67 -5.49
CA TYR A 165 9.81 -12.46 -5.40
C TYR A 165 10.58 -13.47 -6.23
N ALA A 166 11.77 -13.08 -6.69
CA ALA A 166 12.64 -13.97 -7.42
C ALA A 166 13.29 -15.00 -6.46
N PRO A 167 13.32 -16.29 -6.80
CA PRO A 167 13.96 -17.32 -5.98
C PRO A 167 15.41 -16.95 -5.64
N GLY A 168 15.79 -17.04 -4.36
CA GLY A 168 17.14 -16.71 -3.90
C GLY A 168 17.51 -15.23 -3.95
N LYS A 169 16.53 -14.31 -4.11
CA LYS A 169 16.75 -12.85 -4.16
C LYS A 169 15.87 -12.10 -3.16
N TRP A 170 15.50 -12.74 -2.08
CA TRP A 170 14.74 -12.14 -0.99
C TRP A 170 15.67 -11.91 0.20
N PHE A 171 16.03 -10.66 0.46
CA PHE A 171 16.99 -10.25 1.50
C PHE A 171 18.28 -11.08 1.49
N THR A 172 18.83 -11.31 0.29
CA THR A 172 20.04 -12.12 0.14
C THR A 172 21.27 -11.24 0.19
N THR A 173 22.15 -11.52 1.14
CA THR A 173 23.46 -10.88 1.27
C THR A 173 24.49 -11.63 0.43
N GLY A 174 25.24 -10.91 -0.38
CA GLY A 174 26.34 -11.49 -1.16
C GLY A 174 27.66 -11.50 -0.42
N ASP A 175 28.66 -12.11 -1.05
CA ASP A 175 30.00 -12.19 -0.51
C ASP A 175 30.64 -10.81 -0.36
N LYS A 176 31.47 -10.67 0.67
CA LYS A 176 32.30 -9.49 0.88
C LYS A 176 33.28 -9.35 -0.30
N ARG A 177 33.31 -8.19 -0.93
CA ARG A 177 34.20 -7.89 -2.05
C ARG A 177 35.06 -6.69 -1.69
N GLN A 178 36.36 -6.86 -1.81
CA GLN A 178 37.29 -5.74 -1.76
C GLN A 178 37.41 -5.15 -3.16
N ILE A 179 37.35 -3.84 -3.27
CA ILE A 179 37.51 -3.14 -4.56
C ILE A 179 38.99 -2.89 -4.79
N ALA A 180 39.46 -3.18 -6.00
CA ALA A 180 40.84 -2.90 -6.39
C ALA A 180 41.12 -1.39 -6.23
N ASN A 181 42.28 -1.06 -5.62
CA ASN A 181 42.72 0.29 -5.35
C ASN A 181 41.90 1.11 -4.33
N ALA A 182 41.12 0.45 -3.46
CA ALA A 182 40.36 1.12 -2.40
C ALA A 182 40.39 0.30 -1.12
N ASP A 183 40.56 0.97 0.02
CA ASP A 183 40.58 0.35 1.35
C ASP A 183 39.17 0.30 1.96
N TYR A 184 38.22 -0.30 1.19
CA TYR A 184 36.90 -0.58 1.71
C TYR A 184 36.33 -1.88 1.14
N VAL A 185 35.43 -2.47 1.92
CA VAL A 185 34.75 -3.71 1.59
C VAL A 185 33.31 -3.42 1.24
N VAL A 186 32.83 -3.96 0.12
CA VAL A 186 31.44 -3.87 -0.31
C VAL A 186 30.74 -5.20 -0.02
N VAL A 187 29.62 -5.12 0.66
CA VAL A 187 28.71 -6.25 0.91
C VAL A 187 27.39 -5.93 0.20
N PRO A 188 27.13 -6.54 -0.96
CA PRO A 188 25.86 -6.30 -1.67
C PRO A 188 24.72 -7.05 -0.99
N MET A 189 23.54 -6.41 -0.95
CA MET A 189 22.29 -7.05 -0.57
C MET A 189 21.29 -6.89 -1.71
N TRP A 190 20.53 -7.94 -2.01
CA TRP A 190 19.55 -7.94 -3.09
C TRP A 190 18.15 -8.26 -2.58
N VAL A 191 17.20 -7.47 -3.04
CA VAL A 191 15.78 -7.78 -2.94
C VAL A 191 15.18 -7.58 -4.33
N MET A 192 14.54 -8.61 -4.85
CA MET A 192 13.83 -8.57 -6.14
C MET A 192 12.42 -9.08 -5.94
N CYS A 193 11.47 -8.17 -5.89
CA CYS A 193 10.06 -8.49 -5.74
C CYS A 193 9.20 -7.55 -6.58
N ASN A 194 7.96 -7.93 -6.82
CA ASN A 194 6.96 -7.06 -7.42
C ASN A 194 5.57 -7.38 -6.89
N LEU A 195 4.72 -6.36 -6.78
CA LEU A 195 3.32 -6.52 -6.41
C LEU A 195 2.51 -6.88 -7.66
N THR A 196 1.63 -7.85 -7.52
CA THR A 196 0.78 -8.33 -8.62
C THR A 196 -0.66 -8.45 -8.16
N THR A 197 -1.60 -8.25 -9.09
CA THR A 197 -3.02 -8.49 -8.83
C THR A 197 -3.60 -9.44 -9.86
N GLY A 198 -4.44 -10.36 -9.41
CA GLY A 198 -5.21 -11.25 -10.29
C GLY A 198 -6.50 -10.61 -10.80
N ARG A 199 -7.02 -9.57 -10.13
CA ARG A 199 -8.30 -8.94 -10.47
C ARG A 199 -8.32 -7.49 -10.03
N ARG A 200 -8.01 -6.55 -10.94
CA ARG A 200 -8.00 -5.11 -10.64
C ARG A 200 -9.38 -4.56 -10.24
N ALA A 201 -10.44 -5.06 -10.87
CA ALA A 201 -11.83 -4.62 -10.59
C ALA A 201 -12.30 -4.92 -9.15
N ALA A 202 -11.54 -5.71 -8.37
CA ALA A 202 -11.80 -5.97 -6.95
C ALA A 202 -11.16 -4.91 -6.02
N HIS A 203 -10.49 -3.93 -6.59
CA HIS A 203 -9.83 -2.84 -5.85
C HIS A 203 -10.42 -1.49 -6.22
N GLY A 204 -10.30 -0.55 -5.31
CA GLY A 204 -10.74 0.83 -5.53
C GLY A 204 -9.84 1.85 -4.89
N VAL A 205 -9.95 3.10 -5.34
CA VAL A 205 -9.30 4.25 -4.73
C VAL A 205 -10.29 5.39 -4.59
N LEU A 206 -10.23 6.05 -3.45
CA LEU A 206 -10.87 7.34 -3.18
C LEU A 206 -9.76 8.39 -3.14
N VAL A 207 -9.91 9.44 -3.94
CA VAL A 207 -8.95 10.54 -4.04
C VAL A 207 -9.66 11.83 -3.61
N ASP A 208 -9.06 12.54 -2.66
CA ASP A 208 -9.50 13.87 -2.21
C ASP A 208 -8.89 14.97 -3.09
N ASP A 209 -9.54 16.14 -3.13
CA ASP A 209 -9.10 17.30 -3.93
C ASP A 209 -7.98 18.11 -3.24
#